data_dcf20d8fd71af383118d410fd8cc0a5b
#
_entry.id   dcf20d8fd71af383118d410fd8cc0a5b
#
_cell.length_a   1.000
_cell.length_b   1.000
_cell.length_c   1.000
_cell.angle_alpha   90.00
_cell.angle_beta   90.00
_cell.angle_gamma   90.00
#
_symmetry.space_group_name_H-M   'P 1'
#
loop_
_entity.id
_entity.type
_entity.pdbx_description
1 polymer ?
#
loop_
_entity_poly.entity_id
_entity_poly.type
_entity_poly.pdbx_seq_one_letter_code
_entity_poly.pdbx_strand_id
1 'polypeptide(L)'
;MRKPWLSLGLGLAWVGAQHAAPLHAQGVKPRVDVVSNDTQRRVDILVDGKPFTAYIYPTTLKKPTLYPLHAASGVVVTRGWPLEPRPGERVDHPHQVGLWFDHGDVNGLDFWNNSNAIPAERAPKMGTIVHRAVRHAESGSGQGALEVTADWVDAQGKALLREDTRFVFRAAAGSRTIDRITTLTAVNGPVTFIDNKEGLIGMRVARALEQPSTTPEVFTDAGGHSTTVPRLDNTGVTGHYRSSEGIEGDSVWGTRARWTMLTGVVAGEPVTLALLDHPKNVGFPTYWHARGYGLFAANPLGAKVFSNGKEELNFRLGPGQSTTFRHRVLILSGTASPQQIETSYQDFVR
;
A
#
# COMPACT_ATOMS: atom_id res chain seq x y z
N MET A 1 5.83 -71.11 69.09
CA MET A 1 4.95 -71.41 67.95
C MET A 1 4.35 -70.08 67.36
N ARG A 2 4.95 -69.48 66.39
CA ARG A 2 4.34 -68.41 65.55
C ARG A 2 4.98 -68.48 64.20
N LYS A 3 4.20 -68.71 63.13
CA LYS A 3 4.63 -68.77 61.74
C LYS A 3 4.80 -67.33 61.21
N PRO A 4 5.74 -67.05 60.27
CA PRO A 4 5.86 -65.78 59.56
C PRO A 4 5.01 -65.80 58.33
N TRP A 5 4.43 -64.65 58.04
CA TRP A 5 3.63 -64.31 56.81
C TRP A 5 4.62 -63.84 55.71
N LEU A 6 4.55 -64.44 54.54
CA LEU A 6 5.15 -63.93 53.34
C LEU A 6 4.22 -62.90 52.71
N SER A 7 4.73 -61.68 52.42
CA SER A 7 4.09 -60.69 51.63
C SER A 7 4.64 -60.69 50.21
N LEU A 8 3.81 -61.06 49.23
CA LEU A 8 4.08 -60.86 47.79
C LEU A 8 3.91 -59.40 47.44
N GLY A 9 4.94 -58.71 46.98
CA GLY A 9 4.89 -57.43 46.36
C GLY A 9 4.57 -57.54 44.87
N LEU A 10 3.41 -57.01 44.40
CA LEU A 10 3.10 -56.80 43.00
C LEU A 10 3.78 -55.52 42.55
N GLY A 11 4.79 -55.64 41.64
CA GLY A 11 5.36 -54.53 40.94
C GLY A 11 4.43 -54.10 39.78
N LEU A 12 3.84 -52.91 39.85
CA LEU A 12 3.19 -52.27 38.71
C LEU A 12 4.26 -51.61 37.82
N ALA A 13 4.44 -52.16 36.61
CA ALA A 13 5.24 -51.53 35.58
C ALA A 13 4.42 -50.38 34.96
N TRP A 14 4.86 -49.14 35.15
CA TRP A 14 4.33 -47.96 34.45
C TRP A 14 4.87 -47.94 33.01
N VAL A 15 4.02 -48.24 32.03
CA VAL A 15 4.29 -47.99 30.60
C VAL A 15 4.02 -46.53 30.33
N GLY A 16 5.07 -45.74 30.26
CA GLY A 16 4.98 -44.32 29.88
C GLY A 16 4.54 -44.22 28.41
N ALA A 17 3.29 -43.79 28.19
CA ALA A 17 2.85 -43.41 26.87
C ALA A 17 3.54 -42.09 26.46
N GLN A 18 4.51 -42.19 25.56
CA GLN A 18 5.09 -41.02 24.89
C GLN A 18 4.01 -40.42 24.01
N HIS A 19 3.44 -39.27 24.44
CA HIS A 19 2.63 -38.45 23.59
C HIS A 19 3.54 -37.81 22.51
N ALA A 20 3.48 -38.34 21.30
CA ALA A 20 4.06 -37.69 20.13
C ALA A 20 3.36 -36.34 20.00
N ALA A 21 4.14 -35.26 20.12
CA ALA A 21 3.64 -33.90 19.81
C ALA A 21 3.08 -33.91 18.38
N PRO A 22 1.90 -33.29 18.15
CA PRO A 22 1.35 -33.25 16.81
C PRO A 22 2.35 -32.53 15.89
N LEU A 23 2.78 -33.20 14.83
CA LEU A 23 3.46 -32.58 13.71
C LEU A 23 2.57 -31.40 13.27
N HIS A 24 3.07 -30.19 13.45
CA HIS A 24 2.45 -29.01 12.86
C HIS A 24 2.43 -29.27 11.35
N ALA A 25 1.28 -29.61 10.82
CA ALA A 25 1.05 -29.65 9.39
C ALA A 25 1.42 -28.24 8.88
N GLN A 26 2.54 -28.12 8.18
CA GLN A 26 2.86 -26.88 7.46
C GLN A 26 1.74 -26.71 6.44
N GLY A 27 0.81 -25.81 6.74
CA GLY A 27 -0.32 -25.52 5.87
C GLY A 27 0.21 -25.21 4.48
N VAL A 28 -0.42 -25.77 3.46
CA VAL A 28 -0.09 -25.50 2.05
C VAL A 28 -0.11 -23.98 1.85
N LYS A 29 1.01 -23.41 1.39
CA LYS A 29 1.09 -21.97 1.12
C LYS A 29 0.13 -21.63 -0.02
N PRO A 30 -0.67 -20.56 0.08
CA PRO A 30 -1.55 -20.12 -0.99
C PRO A 30 -0.78 -19.91 -2.30
N ARG A 31 -1.37 -20.25 -3.43
CA ARG A 31 -0.79 -19.98 -4.75
C ARG A 31 -1.02 -18.50 -5.11
N VAL A 32 0.02 -17.81 -5.53
CA VAL A 32 -0.07 -16.46 -6.08
C VAL A 32 0.11 -16.56 -7.59
N ASP A 33 -0.92 -16.21 -8.35
CA ASP A 33 -0.88 -16.17 -9.80
C ASP A 33 -0.73 -14.72 -10.27
N VAL A 34 0.18 -14.49 -11.23
CA VAL A 34 0.46 -13.19 -11.88
C VAL A 34 0.18 -13.38 -13.36
N VAL A 35 -0.94 -12.83 -13.82
CA VAL A 35 -1.49 -13.13 -15.15
C VAL A 35 -1.62 -11.85 -15.98
N SER A 36 -0.83 -11.73 -17.05
CA SER A 36 -0.87 -10.59 -17.96
C SER A 36 -2.13 -10.65 -18.85
N ASN A 37 -2.77 -9.49 -19.01
CA ASN A 37 -3.87 -9.27 -19.94
C ASN A 37 -3.62 -7.95 -20.70
N ASP A 38 -2.83 -8.02 -21.77
CA ASP A 38 -2.40 -6.85 -22.52
C ASP A 38 -3.56 -6.14 -23.22
N THR A 39 -4.56 -6.91 -23.66
CA THR A 39 -5.77 -6.35 -24.29
C THR A 39 -6.52 -5.42 -23.34
N GLN A 40 -6.58 -5.77 -22.04
CA GLN A 40 -7.19 -4.95 -21.01
C GLN A 40 -6.23 -3.99 -20.35
N ARG A 41 -4.97 -3.95 -20.78
CA ARG A 41 -3.89 -3.12 -20.21
C ARG A 41 -3.76 -3.31 -18.70
N ARG A 42 -3.63 -4.58 -18.28
CA ARG A 42 -3.53 -4.96 -16.87
C ARG A 42 -2.77 -6.27 -16.67
N VAL A 43 -2.28 -6.45 -15.46
CA VAL A 43 -1.76 -7.73 -14.95
C VAL A 43 -2.55 -8.07 -13.70
N ASP A 44 -3.26 -9.18 -13.70
CA ASP A 44 -4.05 -9.65 -12.55
C ASP A 44 -3.18 -10.41 -11.57
N ILE A 45 -3.33 -10.14 -10.29
CA ILE A 45 -2.71 -10.86 -9.20
C ILE A 45 -3.82 -11.55 -8.41
N LEU A 46 -3.80 -12.89 -8.48
CA LEU A 46 -4.78 -13.74 -7.82
C LEU A 46 -4.12 -14.54 -6.69
N VAL A 47 -4.89 -14.89 -5.66
CA VAL A 47 -4.46 -15.81 -4.59
C VAL A 47 -5.48 -16.94 -4.51
N ASP A 48 -5.04 -18.18 -4.81
CA ASP A 48 -5.90 -19.36 -4.93
C ASP A 48 -7.10 -19.09 -5.86
N GLY A 49 -6.84 -18.44 -7.01
CA GLY A 49 -7.83 -18.05 -8.01
C GLY A 49 -8.74 -16.87 -7.63
N LYS A 50 -8.61 -16.28 -6.42
CA LYS A 50 -9.39 -15.12 -5.98
C LYS A 50 -8.61 -13.82 -6.19
N PRO A 51 -9.28 -12.72 -6.56
CA PRO A 51 -8.61 -11.42 -6.74
C PRO A 51 -7.86 -10.96 -5.48
N PHE A 52 -6.60 -10.57 -5.65
CA PHE A 52 -5.86 -9.80 -4.67
C PHE A 52 -5.73 -8.35 -5.12
N THR A 53 -5.21 -8.12 -6.32
CA THR A 53 -5.13 -6.81 -6.95
C THR A 53 -4.89 -6.97 -8.45
N ALA A 54 -4.80 -5.83 -9.18
CA ALA A 54 -4.27 -5.81 -10.53
C ALA A 54 -3.37 -4.58 -10.71
N TYR A 55 -2.25 -4.77 -11.41
CA TYR A 55 -1.47 -3.65 -11.95
C TYR A 55 -2.17 -3.17 -13.21
N ILE A 56 -2.78 -1.99 -13.15
CA ILE A 56 -3.54 -1.43 -14.27
C ILE A 56 -2.85 -0.20 -14.84
N TYR A 57 -2.90 -0.08 -16.19
CA TYR A 57 -2.29 1.03 -16.93
C TYR A 57 -3.18 1.48 -18.11
N PRO A 58 -4.49 1.71 -17.89
CA PRO A 58 -5.36 2.18 -18.95
C PRO A 58 -4.99 3.60 -19.37
N THR A 59 -5.31 4.00 -20.61
CA THR A 59 -5.02 5.35 -21.14
C THR A 59 -5.82 6.46 -20.46
N THR A 60 -6.84 6.09 -19.70
CA THR A 60 -7.67 7.01 -18.92
C THR A 60 -7.01 7.45 -17.61
N LEU A 61 -5.99 6.74 -17.14
CA LEU A 61 -5.17 7.14 -15.99
C LEU A 61 -3.88 7.80 -16.44
N LYS A 62 -3.34 8.70 -15.63
CA LYS A 62 -2.09 9.41 -15.90
C LYS A 62 -0.88 8.72 -15.28
N LYS A 63 -1.07 7.60 -14.62
CA LYS A 63 -0.05 6.75 -14.00
C LYS A 63 -0.56 5.32 -13.84
N PRO A 64 0.31 4.31 -13.90
CA PRO A 64 -0.04 2.95 -13.51
C PRO A 64 -0.33 2.88 -12.00
N THR A 65 -1.22 1.96 -11.61
CA THR A 65 -1.58 1.78 -10.20
C THR A 65 -1.93 0.32 -9.91
N LEU A 66 -1.87 -0.10 -8.64
CA LEU A 66 -2.47 -1.35 -8.19
C LEU A 66 -3.91 -1.09 -7.74
N TYR A 67 -4.89 -1.69 -8.40
CA TYR A 67 -6.32 -1.48 -8.14
C TYR A 67 -7.19 -2.64 -8.62
N PRO A 68 -8.27 -2.98 -7.87
CA PRO A 68 -8.45 -2.67 -6.45
C PRO A 68 -7.52 -3.50 -5.56
N LEU A 69 -7.44 -3.18 -4.26
CA LEU A 69 -6.74 -4.01 -3.28
C LEU A 69 -7.76 -4.76 -2.41
N HIS A 70 -7.53 -6.07 -2.22
CA HIS A 70 -8.37 -6.92 -1.38
C HIS A 70 -7.60 -7.44 -0.17
N ALA A 71 -8.25 -7.47 0.99
CA ALA A 71 -7.76 -8.22 2.14
C ALA A 71 -7.90 -9.74 1.89
N ALA A 72 -7.30 -10.56 2.75
CA ALA A 72 -7.40 -12.02 2.64
C ALA A 72 -8.84 -12.53 2.78
N SER A 73 -9.70 -11.81 3.50
CA SER A 73 -11.15 -12.07 3.60
C SER A 73 -11.91 -11.80 2.29
N GLY A 74 -11.30 -11.07 1.34
CA GLY A 74 -11.92 -10.67 0.08
C GLY A 74 -12.53 -9.27 0.10
N VAL A 75 -12.60 -8.59 1.25
CA VAL A 75 -13.11 -7.22 1.30
C VAL A 75 -12.16 -6.26 0.59
N VAL A 76 -12.73 -5.28 -0.12
CA VAL A 76 -11.97 -4.26 -0.86
C VAL A 76 -11.58 -3.13 0.09
N VAL A 77 -10.29 -2.83 0.17
CA VAL A 77 -9.74 -1.82 1.09
C VAL A 77 -9.45 -0.48 0.42
N THR A 78 -9.57 -0.39 -0.91
CA THR A 78 -9.37 0.85 -1.68
C THR A 78 -10.69 1.48 -2.10
N ARG A 79 -10.72 2.82 -2.19
CA ARG A 79 -11.84 3.59 -2.73
C ARG A 79 -12.11 3.22 -4.20
N GLY A 80 -13.39 3.16 -4.59
CA GLY A 80 -13.78 2.87 -5.97
C GLY A 80 -13.71 4.07 -6.91
N TRP A 81 -14.07 5.27 -6.44
CA TRP A 81 -13.99 6.51 -7.23
C TRP A 81 -12.56 6.77 -7.76
N PRO A 82 -12.35 7.20 -9.02
CA PRO A 82 -13.37 7.46 -10.06
C PRO A 82 -13.66 6.25 -10.97
N LEU A 83 -12.98 5.09 -10.80
CA LEU A 83 -13.09 3.95 -11.72
C LEU A 83 -14.37 3.14 -11.51
N GLU A 84 -14.72 2.89 -10.27
CA GLU A 84 -15.88 2.08 -9.84
C GLU A 84 -16.63 2.84 -8.73
N PRO A 85 -17.37 3.93 -9.05
CA PRO A 85 -18.08 4.71 -8.04
C PRO A 85 -18.97 3.84 -7.17
N ARG A 86 -18.82 3.94 -5.85
CA ARG A 86 -19.62 3.20 -4.87
C ARG A 86 -20.41 4.17 -4.01
N PRO A 87 -21.67 3.84 -3.64
CA PRO A 87 -22.48 4.68 -2.76
C PRO A 87 -21.74 5.04 -1.46
N GLY A 88 -21.83 6.30 -1.06
CA GLY A 88 -21.22 6.82 0.16
C GLY A 88 -19.72 7.09 0.10
N GLU A 89 -19.05 6.86 -1.03
CA GLU A 89 -17.64 7.23 -1.20
C GLU A 89 -17.48 8.70 -1.64
N ARG A 90 -16.38 9.32 -1.20
CA ARG A 90 -16.04 10.71 -1.56
C ARG A 90 -15.76 10.85 -3.05
N VAL A 91 -16.32 11.93 -3.63
CA VAL A 91 -16.07 12.38 -5.01
C VAL A 91 -15.08 13.53 -4.97
N ASP A 92 -13.82 13.21 -4.72
CA ASP A 92 -12.72 14.17 -4.63
C ASP A 92 -11.44 13.54 -5.22
N HIS A 93 -10.42 14.33 -5.52
CA HIS A 93 -9.08 13.87 -5.89
C HIS A 93 -9.12 12.71 -6.90
N PRO A 94 -9.59 12.91 -8.16
CA PRO A 94 -9.73 11.84 -9.16
C PRO A 94 -8.40 11.20 -9.56
N HIS A 95 -7.27 11.82 -9.21
CA HIS A 95 -5.92 11.31 -9.40
C HIS A 95 -5.49 10.27 -8.34
N GLN A 96 -6.22 10.15 -7.22
CA GLN A 96 -5.91 9.23 -6.12
C GLN A 96 -6.63 7.89 -6.33
N VAL A 97 -6.01 6.97 -7.08
CA VAL A 97 -6.58 5.68 -7.47
C VAL A 97 -5.73 4.53 -6.95
N GLY A 98 -6.32 3.65 -6.14
CA GLY A 98 -5.66 2.44 -5.65
C GLY A 98 -4.41 2.71 -4.82
N LEU A 99 -3.30 2.07 -5.19
CA LEU A 99 -1.96 2.27 -4.64
C LEU A 99 -1.04 2.71 -5.78
N TRP A 100 -0.55 3.94 -5.73
CA TRP A 100 0.25 4.57 -6.79
C TRP A 100 1.61 5.05 -6.28
N PHE A 101 2.47 5.49 -7.20
CA PHE A 101 3.80 6.02 -6.91
C PHE A 101 4.12 7.17 -7.87
N ASP A 102 4.31 8.38 -7.35
CA ASP A 102 4.67 9.59 -8.09
C ASP A 102 5.04 10.74 -7.16
N HIS A 103 5.33 11.93 -7.72
CA HIS A 103 5.68 13.13 -6.96
C HIS A 103 5.06 14.39 -7.57
N GLY A 104 4.74 15.36 -6.71
CA GLY A 104 4.02 16.58 -7.09
C GLY A 104 4.86 17.66 -7.75
N ASP A 105 6.20 17.54 -7.75
CA ASP A 105 7.08 18.49 -8.45
C ASP A 105 8.39 17.81 -8.89
N VAL A 106 8.46 17.45 -10.17
CA VAL A 106 9.66 16.90 -10.81
C VAL A 106 10.06 17.81 -11.96
N ASN A 107 11.10 18.61 -11.78
CA ASN A 107 11.50 19.65 -12.71
C ASN A 107 10.37 20.64 -13.05
N GLY A 108 9.51 20.98 -12.10
CA GLY A 108 8.36 21.87 -12.28
C GLY A 108 7.10 21.21 -12.87
N LEU A 109 7.10 19.88 -13.04
CA LEU A 109 5.96 19.11 -13.52
C LEU A 109 5.29 18.34 -12.37
N ASP A 110 3.97 18.45 -12.30
CA ASP A 110 3.13 17.78 -11.31
C ASP A 110 2.65 16.43 -11.84
N PHE A 111 3.20 15.33 -11.31
CA PHE A 111 2.76 13.97 -11.62
C PHE A 111 1.68 13.47 -10.67
N TRP A 112 1.61 14.04 -9.45
CA TRP A 112 0.66 13.60 -8.46
C TRP A 112 -0.78 13.98 -8.80
N ASN A 113 -1.03 15.27 -9.03
CA ASN A 113 -2.40 15.79 -9.23
C ASN A 113 -2.95 15.54 -10.64
N ASN A 114 -2.15 15.00 -11.58
CA ASN A 114 -2.58 14.81 -12.95
C ASN A 114 -3.74 13.79 -13.09
N SER A 115 -4.80 14.23 -13.77
CA SER A 115 -5.97 13.41 -14.10
C SER A 115 -6.69 14.01 -15.32
N ASN A 116 -7.72 13.32 -15.82
CA ASN A 116 -8.55 13.84 -16.91
C ASN A 116 -9.43 15.05 -16.49
N ALA A 117 -9.51 15.35 -15.18
CA ALA A 117 -10.23 16.52 -14.66
C ALA A 117 -9.35 17.78 -14.57
N ILE A 118 -8.08 17.72 -14.98
CA ILE A 118 -7.19 18.89 -14.98
C ILE A 118 -7.64 19.88 -16.06
N PRO A 119 -7.83 21.16 -15.72
CA PRO A 119 -8.12 22.22 -16.69
C PRO A 119 -7.02 22.35 -17.76
N ALA A 120 -7.42 22.66 -18.98
CA ALA A 120 -6.50 22.70 -20.14
C ALA A 120 -5.29 23.63 -19.95
N GLU A 121 -5.48 24.76 -19.27
CA GLU A 121 -4.42 25.72 -18.97
C GLU A 121 -3.35 25.19 -18.00
N ARG A 122 -3.67 24.16 -17.22
CA ARG A 122 -2.72 23.48 -16.33
C ARG A 122 -2.00 22.31 -16.99
N ALA A 123 -2.54 21.78 -18.08
CA ALA A 123 -2.00 20.59 -18.76
C ALA A 123 -0.49 20.70 -19.10
N PRO A 124 0.05 21.86 -19.52
CA PRO A 124 1.50 21.98 -19.80
C PRO A 124 2.41 21.80 -18.57
N LYS A 125 1.87 21.92 -17.36
CA LYS A 125 2.58 21.73 -16.09
C LYS A 125 2.36 20.35 -15.47
N MET A 126 1.70 19.43 -16.19
CA MET A 126 1.41 18.09 -15.74
C MET A 126 2.38 17.07 -16.35
N GLY A 127 2.89 16.17 -15.52
CA GLY A 127 3.61 14.99 -15.96
C GLY A 127 2.71 13.76 -16.04
N THR A 128 3.08 12.80 -16.85
CA THR A 128 2.38 11.51 -17.01
C THR A 128 3.37 10.36 -16.86
N ILE A 129 2.98 9.29 -16.16
CA ILE A 129 3.78 8.07 -16.07
C ILE A 129 3.19 7.06 -17.04
N VAL A 130 3.94 6.73 -18.08
CA VAL A 130 3.49 5.87 -19.18
C VAL A 130 4.12 4.50 -19.04
N HIS A 131 3.28 3.48 -18.81
CA HIS A 131 3.73 2.09 -18.86
C HIS A 131 4.40 1.76 -20.19
N ARG A 132 5.52 1.05 -20.17
CA ARG A 132 6.27 0.64 -21.36
C ARG A 132 6.22 -0.86 -21.60
N ALA A 133 6.50 -1.66 -20.59
CA ALA A 133 6.53 -3.11 -20.75
C ALA A 133 6.33 -3.86 -19.42
N VAL A 134 5.74 -5.03 -19.52
CA VAL A 134 5.90 -6.11 -18.53
C VAL A 134 7.19 -6.84 -18.90
N ARG A 135 8.19 -6.83 -18.01
CA ARG A 135 9.49 -7.48 -18.23
C ARG A 135 9.50 -8.92 -17.73
N HIS A 136 8.81 -9.15 -16.64
CA HIS A 136 8.72 -10.47 -16.00
C HIS A 136 7.43 -10.59 -15.23
N ALA A 137 6.81 -11.76 -15.30
CA ALA A 137 5.65 -12.14 -14.50
C ALA A 137 5.83 -13.59 -14.04
N GLU A 138 5.88 -13.78 -12.73
CA GLU A 138 6.14 -15.09 -12.11
C GLU A 138 5.08 -15.41 -11.09
N SER A 139 4.44 -16.58 -11.25
CA SER A 139 3.50 -17.16 -10.30
C SER A 139 4.19 -18.17 -9.41
N GLY A 140 3.76 -18.31 -8.14
CA GLY A 140 4.40 -19.27 -7.24
C GLY A 140 3.63 -19.56 -5.97
N SER A 141 4.14 -20.50 -5.18
CA SER A 141 3.57 -20.87 -3.88
C SER A 141 3.98 -19.86 -2.82
N GLY A 142 3.02 -19.19 -2.19
CA GLY A 142 3.23 -18.18 -1.17
C GLY A 142 3.64 -16.82 -1.69
N GLN A 143 4.19 -16.74 -2.91
CA GLN A 143 4.55 -15.46 -3.54
C GLN A 143 4.54 -15.53 -5.06
N GLY A 144 4.35 -14.36 -5.69
CA GLY A 144 4.55 -14.10 -7.11
C GLY A 144 5.29 -12.78 -7.31
N ALA A 145 5.84 -12.55 -8.50
CA ALA A 145 6.57 -11.35 -8.83
C ALA A 145 6.13 -10.75 -10.16
N LEU A 146 6.20 -9.41 -10.26
CA LEU A 146 5.94 -8.66 -11.48
C LEU A 146 7.02 -7.60 -11.66
N GLU A 147 7.67 -7.58 -12.82
CA GLU A 147 8.61 -6.51 -13.17
C GLU A 147 8.07 -5.72 -14.35
N VAL A 148 8.02 -4.41 -14.20
CA VAL A 148 7.49 -3.49 -15.21
C VAL A 148 8.41 -2.32 -15.41
N THR A 149 8.32 -1.71 -16.59
CA THR A 149 8.98 -0.45 -16.89
C THR A 149 7.97 0.61 -17.28
N ALA A 150 8.25 1.86 -16.88
CA ALA A 150 7.48 3.03 -17.25
C ALA A 150 8.42 4.23 -17.48
N ASP A 151 7.94 5.25 -18.19
CA ASP A 151 8.61 6.52 -18.33
C ASP A 151 7.78 7.64 -17.70
N TRP A 152 8.44 8.52 -16.97
CA TRP A 152 7.85 9.77 -16.48
C TRP A 152 8.10 10.83 -17.56
N VAL A 153 7.03 11.27 -18.20
CA VAL A 153 7.11 12.14 -19.37
C VAL A 153 6.45 13.48 -19.13
N ASP A 154 6.96 14.51 -19.81
CA ASP A 154 6.32 15.83 -19.88
C ASP A 154 5.06 15.82 -20.78
N ALA A 155 4.44 16.99 -20.95
CA ALA A 155 3.25 17.16 -21.78
C ALA A 155 3.50 16.90 -23.28
N GLN A 156 4.76 16.91 -23.73
CA GLN A 156 5.19 16.62 -25.11
C GLN A 156 5.61 15.15 -25.28
N GLY A 157 5.57 14.35 -24.22
CA GLY A 157 5.95 12.94 -24.25
C GLY A 157 7.46 12.70 -24.11
N LYS A 158 8.27 13.73 -23.82
CA LYS A 158 9.70 13.57 -23.57
C LYS A 158 9.93 12.98 -22.18
N ALA A 159 10.68 11.90 -22.11
CA ALA A 159 10.98 11.24 -20.84
C ALA A 159 11.99 12.05 -20.01
N LEU A 160 11.70 12.25 -18.74
CA LEU A 160 12.60 12.77 -17.71
C LEU A 160 13.25 11.62 -16.95
N LEU A 161 12.43 10.64 -16.56
CA LEU A 161 12.85 9.49 -15.78
C LEU A 161 12.40 8.19 -16.47
N ARG A 162 13.25 7.17 -16.38
CA ARG A 162 12.82 5.78 -16.51
C ARG A 162 12.52 5.24 -15.12
N GLU A 163 11.42 4.51 -15.01
CA GLU A 163 11.04 3.74 -13.85
C GLU A 163 11.17 2.26 -14.16
N ASP A 164 11.96 1.53 -13.35
CA ASP A 164 12.02 0.08 -13.32
C ASP A 164 11.47 -0.36 -11.97
N THR A 165 10.31 -1.03 -11.96
CA THR A 165 9.64 -1.45 -10.74
C THR A 165 9.50 -2.96 -10.67
N ARG A 166 9.93 -3.54 -9.54
CA ARG A 166 9.63 -4.91 -9.16
C ARG A 166 8.63 -4.92 -8.01
N PHE A 167 7.52 -5.62 -8.23
CA PHE A 167 6.58 -5.99 -7.18
C PHE A 167 6.82 -7.43 -6.75
N VAL A 168 6.74 -7.69 -5.43
CA VAL A 168 6.65 -9.03 -4.89
C VAL A 168 5.37 -9.12 -4.08
N PHE A 169 4.45 -9.96 -4.55
CA PHE A 169 3.17 -10.21 -3.91
C PHE A 169 3.28 -11.47 -3.06
N ARG A 170 2.97 -11.37 -1.76
CA ARG A 170 2.96 -12.53 -0.86
C ARG A 170 1.60 -12.73 -0.26
N ALA A 171 1.25 -13.98 -0.05
CA ALA A 171 -0.01 -14.39 0.54
C ALA A 171 0.18 -15.42 1.65
N ALA A 172 -0.54 -15.21 2.75
CA ALA A 172 -0.77 -16.21 3.79
C ALA A 172 -2.25 -16.19 4.18
N ALA A 173 -2.69 -17.10 5.05
CA ALA A 173 -4.10 -17.31 5.38
C ALA A 173 -4.85 -16.00 5.77
N GLY A 174 -4.23 -15.13 6.58
CA GLY A 174 -4.83 -13.86 7.04
C GLY A 174 -4.12 -12.61 6.51
N SER A 175 -3.20 -12.73 5.54
CA SER A 175 -2.41 -11.58 5.10
C SER A 175 -2.16 -11.54 3.60
N ARG A 176 -2.01 -10.31 3.11
CA ARG A 176 -1.51 -9.97 1.79
C ARG A 176 -0.39 -8.95 1.95
N THR A 177 0.69 -9.14 1.22
CA THR A 177 1.87 -8.24 1.29
C THR A 177 2.28 -7.86 -0.12
N ILE A 178 2.61 -6.59 -0.30
CA ILE A 178 3.15 -6.04 -1.55
C ILE A 178 4.46 -5.35 -1.22
N ASP A 179 5.57 -5.88 -1.70
CA ASP A 179 6.83 -5.14 -1.75
C ASP A 179 6.90 -4.43 -3.09
N ARG A 180 7.07 -3.11 -3.07
CA ARG A 180 7.38 -2.30 -4.23
C ARG A 180 8.83 -1.84 -4.15
N ILE A 181 9.64 -2.22 -5.13
CA ILE A 181 11.04 -1.83 -5.27
C ILE A 181 11.13 -1.08 -6.60
N THR A 182 11.29 0.24 -6.55
CA THR A 182 11.27 1.11 -7.72
C THR A 182 12.60 1.82 -7.87
N THR A 183 13.26 1.64 -9.02
CA THR A 183 14.44 2.40 -9.40
C THR A 183 14.06 3.48 -10.41
N LEU A 184 14.37 4.72 -10.09
CA LEU A 184 14.20 5.87 -10.97
C LEU A 184 15.57 6.27 -11.52
N THR A 185 15.67 6.40 -12.85
CA THR A 185 16.89 6.81 -13.56
C THR A 185 16.63 8.08 -14.37
N ALA A 186 17.43 9.13 -14.17
CA ALA A 186 17.37 10.35 -14.98
C ALA A 186 17.92 10.07 -16.39
N VAL A 187 17.07 10.19 -17.44
CA VAL A 187 17.44 9.73 -18.80
C VAL A 187 17.82 10.84 -19.78
N ASN A 188 17.23 12.03 -19.69
CA ASN A 188 17.43 13.12 -20.66
C ASN A 188 17.87 14.44 -19.99
N GLY A 189 18.80 14.35 -19.05
CA GLY A 189 19.30 15.49 -18.29
C GLY A 189 19.15 15.31 -16.79
N PRO A 190 19.52 16.30 -15.99
CA PRO A 190 19.35 16.25 -14.55
C PRO A 190 17.87 16.35 -14.18
N VAL A 191 17.50 15.64 -13.12
CA VAL A 191 16.13 15.67 -12.55
C VAL A 191 16.20 16.09 -11.10
N THR A 192 15.35 17.06 -10.73
CA THR A 192 15.19 17.54 -9.35
C THR A 192 13.77 17.27 -8.90
N PHE A 193 13.62 16.60 -7.78
CA PHE A 193 12.39 16.46 -7.03
C PHE A 193 12.36 17.60 -6.02
N ILE A 194 11.55 18.63 -6.32
CA ILE A 194 11.38 19.76 -5.40
C ILE A 194 10.52 19.30 -4.24
N ASP A 195 10.93 19.65 -3.02
CA ASP A 195 10.20 19.29 -1.81
C ASP A 195 8.73 19.71 -1.89
N ASN A 196 7.85 18.73 -1.88
CA ASN A 196 6.41 18.91 -2.03
C ASN A 196 5.67 18.01 -1.03
N LYS A 197 4.47 18.40 -0.59
CA LYS A 197 3.65 17.53 0.26
C LYS A 197 3.08 16.33 -0.49
N GLU A 198 2.96 16.42 -1.81
CA GLU A 198 2.37 15.43 -2.70
C GLU A 198 3.44 14.44 -3.21
N GLY A 199 3.51 13.28 -2.60
CA GLY A 199 4.48 12.22 -2.88
C GLY A 199 4.44 11.17 -1.76
N LEU A 200 5.16 10.08 -1.84
CA LEU A 200 5.80 9.46 -3.01
C LEU A 200 5.01 8.20 -3.40
N ILE A 201 4.67 7.37 -2.39
CA ILE A 201 3.78 6.23 -2.50
C ILE A 201 2.50 6.52 -1.73
N GLY A 202 1.36 6.42 -2.39
CA GLY A 202 0.06 6.75 -1.81
C GLY A 202 -0.99 5.68 -2.09
N MET A 203 -1.90 5.53 -1.14
CA MET A 203 -3.10 4.71 -1.26
C MET A 203 -4.33 5.53 -0.90
N ARG A 204 -5.41 5.39 -1.67
CA ARG A 204 -6.71 5.92 -1.29
C ARG A 204 -7.58 4.79 -0.76
N VAL A 205 -7.86 4.83 0.53
CA VAL A 205 -8.60 3.76 1.21
C VAL A 205 -10.12 3.89 1.04
N ALA A 206 -10.82 2.78 1.22
CA ALA A 206 -12.28 2.72 1.21
C ALA A 206 -12.87 3.63 2.30
N ARG A 207 -14.11 4.11 2.09
CA ARG A 207 -14.83 5.01 3.02
C ARG A 207 -14.82 4.52 4.47
N ALA A 208 -15.00 3.24 4.68
CA ALA A 208 -15.02 2.63 6.01
C ALA A 208 -13.69 2.78 6.79
N LEU A 209 -12.58 2.99 6.09
CA LEU A 209 -11.24 3.21 6.64
C LEU A 209 -10.86 4.70 6.72
N GLU A 210 -11.76 5.62 6.40
CA GLU A 210 -11.58 7.04 6.71
C GLU A 210 -11.74 7.28 8.21
N GLN A 211 -11.27 8.42 8.71
CA GLN A 211 -11.58 8.87 10.06
C GLN A 211 -12.92 9.64 10.07
N PRO A 212 -13.71 9.55 11.15
CA PRO A 212 -14.93 10.33 11.29
C PRO A 212 -14.68 11.82 11.09
N SER A 213 -15.56 12.49 10.34
CA SER A 213 -15.44 13.92 10.02
C SER A 213 -16.82 14.58 10.05
N THR A 214 -16.84 15.87 10.38
CA THR A 214 -18.05 16.72 10.32
C THR A 214 -18.03 17.71 9.17
N THR A 215 -16.94 17.75 8.38
CA THR A 215 -16.78 18.68 7.28
C THR A 215 -17.71 18.32 6.11
N PRO A 216 -18.48 19.26 5.56
CA PRO A 216 -19.28 19.02 4.36
C PRO A 216 -18.43 18.59 3.17
N GLU A 217 -18.92 17.64 2.40
CA GLU A 217 -18.18 17.06 1.26
C GLU A 217 -19.13 16.57 0.16
N VAL A 218 -18.58 16.20 -0.98
CA VAL A 218 -19.31 15.57 -2.08
C VAL A 218 -19.11 14.06 -2.04
N PHE A 219 -20.19 13.31 -2.06
CA PHE A 219 -20.23 11.84 -2.02
C PHE A 219 -21.02 11.28 -3.18
N THR A 220 -20.82 10.02 -3.47
CA THR A 220 -21.65 9.26 -4.39
C THR A 220 -22.93 8.82 -3.67
N ASP A 221 -24.11 9.12 -4.23
CA ASP A 221 -25.40 8.64 -3.75
C ASP A 221 -25.62 7.15 -4.11
N ALA A 222 -26.76 6.59 -3.73
CA ALA A 222 -27.14 5.20 -4.03
C ALA A 222 -27.23 4.90 -5.54
N GLY A 223 -27.45 5.90 -6.38
CA GLY A 223 -27.49 5.78 -7.84
C GLY A 223 -26.13 6.00 -8.51
N GLY A 224 -25.06 6.26 -7.75
CA GLY A 224 -23.74 6.55 -8.28
C GLY A 224 -23.53 8.01 -8.72
N HIS A 225 -24.45 8.93 -8.40
CA HIS A 225 -24.34 10.34 -8.75
C HIS A 225 -23.66 11.13 -7.64
N SER A 226 -22.92 12.16 -8.01
CA SER A 226 -22.28 13.08 -7.07
C SER A 226 -23.31 13.96 -6.37
N THR A 227 -23.31 13.97 -5.05
CA THR A 227 -24.23 14.73 -4.20
C THR A 227 -23.48 15.42 -3.08
N THR A 228 -23.78 16.72 -2.84
CA THR A 228 -23.23 17.45 -1.70
C THR A 228 -23.94 17.04 -0.42
N VAL A 229 -23.18 16.62 0.60
CA VAL A 229 -23.69 16.24 1.91
C VAL A 229 -23.28 17.32 2.91
N PRO A 230 -24.23 18.08 3.48
CA PRO A 230 -23.92 19.19 4.40
C PRO A 230 -23.40 18.72 5.75
N ARG A 231 -23.77 17.51 6.15
CA ARG A 231 -23.27 16.84 7.37
C ARG A 231 -22.98 15.39 7.04
N LEU A 232 -21.75 14.94 7.38
CA LEU A 232 -21.36 13.57 7.13
C LEU A 232 -22.07 12.58 8.03
N ASP A 233 -22.60 11.52 7.43
CA ASP A 233 -22.90 10.29 8.13
C ASP A 233 -21.60 9.51 8.31
N ASN A 234 -21.18 9.33 9.56
CA ASN A 234 -19.99 8.56 9.92
C ASN A 234 -20.33 7.11 10.29
N THR A 235 -21.54 6.63 10.03
CA THR A 235 -21.91 5.23 10.25
C THR A 235 -20.99 4.31 9.47
N GLY A 236 -20.31 3.38 10.15
CA GLY A 236 -19.36 2.46 9.56
C GLY A 236 -17.99 3.07 9.19
N VAL A 237 -17.74 4.34 9.52
CA VAL A 237 -16.43 4.99 9.35
C VAL A 237 -15.61 4.77 10.61
N THR A 238 -14.54 3.98 10.50
CA THR A 238 -13.86 3.39 11.67
C THR A 238 -12.33 3.53 11.59
N GLY A 239 -11.80 4.20 10.56
CA GLY A 239 -10.36 4.30 10.33
C GLY A 239 -9.63 5.00 11.48
N HIS A 240 -8.49 4.45 11.88
CA HIS A 240 -7.63 5.01 12.90
C HIS A 240 -6.15 4.78 12.56
N TYR A 241 -5.40 5.89 12.36
CA TYR A 241 -3.97 5.85 12.09
C TYR A 241 -3.15 5.72 13.38
N ARG A 242 -2.01 5.00 13.28
CA ARG A 242 -0.97 4.95 14.30
C ARG A 242 0.39 4.77 13.66
N SER A 243 1.37 5.58 14.04
CA SER A 243 2.76 5.47 13.59
C SER A 243 3.61 4.59 14.50
N SER A 244 4.83 4.23 14.04
CA SER A 244 5.84 3.52 14.85
C SER A 244 6.29 4.31 16.09
N GLU A 245 6.07 5.62 16.09
CA GLU A 245 6.40 6.52 17.20
C GLU A 245 5.22 6.68 18.19
N GLY A 246 4.11 5.93 17.98
CA GLY A 246 2.93 5.98 18.83
C GLY A 246 2.04 7.19 18.61
N ILE A 247 2.28 7.99 17.57
CA ILE A 247 1.43 9.13 17.19
C ILE A 247 0.18 8.58 16.51
N GLU A 248 -1.00 9.14 16.81
CA GLU A 248 -2.30 8.61 16.39
C GLU A 248 -3.17 9.65 15.69
N GLY A 249 -4.12 9.14 14.89
CA GLY A 249 -5.14 9.94 14.20
C GLY A 249 -4.53 10.92 13.20
N ASP A 250 -5.15 12.09 13.08
CA ASP A 250 -4.71 13.17 12.17
C ASP A 250 -3.35 13.76 12.57
N SER A 251 -2.89 13.56 13.82
CA SER A 251 -1.57 14.00 14.28
C SER A 251 -0.42 13.25 13.61
N VAL A 252 -0.68 12.13 12.93
CA VAL A 252 0.32 11.41 12.12
C VAL A 252 0.78 12.27 10.93
N TRP A 253 -0.09 13.14 10.41
CA TRP A 253 0.26 14.01 9.29
C TRP A 253 1.48 14.88 9.59
N GLY A 254 2.44 14.90 8.67
CA GLY A 254 3.65 15.73 8.78
C GLY A 254 4.66 15.25 9.81
N THR A 255 4.47 14.08 10.42
CA THR A 255 5.44 13.46 11.34
C THR A 255 6.30 12.44 10.60
N ARG A 256 7.49 12.13 11.16
CA ARG A 256 8.41 11.12 10.65
C ARG A 256 8.26 9.83 11.44
N ALA A 257 8.20 8.70 10.73
CA ALA A 257 8.17 7.37 11.35
C ALA A 257 8.60 6.29 10.33
N ARG A 258 9.03 5.14 10.83
CA ARG A 258 9.48 4.00 10.00
C ARG A 258 8.30 3.29 9.31
N TRP A 259 7.17 3.29 9.95
CA TRP A 259 5.92 2.75 9.42
C TRP A 259 4.73 3.47 10.04
N THR A 260 3.62 3.43 9.33
CA THR A 260 2.30 3.82 9.83
C THR A 260 1.32 2.72 9.51
N MET A 261 0.42 2.44 10.44
CA MET A 261 -0.70 1.52 10.28
C MET A 261 -2.03 2.27 10.32
N LEU A 262 -3.03 1.69 9.67
CA LEU A 262 -4.42 2.13 9.66
C LEU A 262 -5.30 0.93 9.99
N THR A 263 -6.02 0.98 11.09
CA THR A 263 -7.00 -0.04 11.48
C THR A 263 -8.41 0.43 11.21
N GLY A 264 -9.32 -0.50 10.96
CA GLY A 264 -10.75 -0.21 10.82
C GLY A 264 -11.56 -1.47 10.51
N VAL A 265 -12.84 -1.28 10.21
CA VAL A 265 -13.79 -2.36 9.90
C VAL A 265 -14.39 -2.10 8.52
N VAL A 266 -14.25 -3.03 7.58
CA VAL A 266 -14.81 -2.95 6.23
C VAL A 266 -15.83 -4.06 6.03
N ALA A 267 -17.08 -3.71 5.76
CA ALA A 267 -18.18 -4.69 5.60
C ALA A 267 -18.29 -5.70 6.77
N GLY A 268 -18.08 -5.23 8.00
CA GLY A 268 -18.10 -6.07 9.21
C GLY A 268 -16.79 -6.80 9.52
N GLU A 269 -15.81 -6.75 8.64
CA GLU A 269 -14.51 -7.42 8.79
C GLU A 269 -13.45 -6.46 9.33
N PRO A 270 -12.81 -6.72 10.48
CA PRO A 270 -11.67 -5.96 10.94
C PRO A 270 -10.51 -6.09 9.95
N VAL A 271 -9.87 -4.96 9.65
CA VAL A 271 -8.74 -4.89 8.71
C VAL A 271 -7.66 -3.99 9.28
N THR A 272 -6.40 -4.37 9.04
CA THR A 272 -5.24 -3.52 9.28
C THR A 272 -4.46 -3.35 7.99
N LEU A 273 -4.26 -2.10 7.60
CA LEU A 273 -3.30 -1.73 6.55
C LEU A 273 -2.04 -1.21 7.23
N ALA A 274 -0.86 -1.48 6.66
CA ALA A 274 0.35 -0.79 7.07
C ALA A 274 1.23 -0.49 5.85
N LEU A 275 1.86 0.67 5.89
CA LEU A 275 2.86 1.09 4.91
C LEU A 275 4.19 1.27 5.64
N LEU A 276 5.23 0.59 5.14
CA LEU A 276 6.56 0.53 5.74
C LEU A 276 7.57 1.19 4.81
N ASP A 277 8.36 2.10 5.37
CA ASP A 277 9.49 2.74 4.71
C ASP A 277 10.79 1.98 4.98
N HIS A 278 11.73 2.01 4.04
CA HIS A 278 12.96 1.23 4.16
C HIS A 278 14.17 2.13 4.50
N PRO A 279 15.09 1.71 5.41
CA PRO A 279 16.24 2.54 5.82
C PRO A 279 17.16 2.99 4.69
N LYS A 280 17.15 2.29 3.55
CA LYS A 280 17.94 2.65 2.37
C LYS A 280 17.24 3.66 1.45
N ASN A 281 16.04 4.09 1.78
CA ASN A 281 15.36 5.12 1.00
C ASN A 281 15.95 6.50 1.29
N VAL A 282 16.00 7.34 0.27
CA VAL A 282 16.29 8.78 0.44
C VAL A 282 15.22 9.37 1.36
N GLY A 283 15.64 10.23 2.30
CA GLY A 283 14.74 10.91 3.23
C GLY A 283 14.19 10.02 4.36
N PHE A 284 14.75 8.81 4.58
CA PHE A 284 14.35 7.94 5.71
C PHE A 284 14.66 8.55 7.08
N PRO A 285 13.81 8.37 8.12
CA PRO A 285 12.45 7.86 8.02
C PRO A 285 11.54 8.87 7.33
N THR A 286 10.56 8.35 6.57
CA THR A 286 9.68 9.17 5.74
C THR A 286 8.79 10.10 6.55
N TYR A 287 8.35 11.21 5.93
CA TYR A 287 7.20 11.96 6.41
C TYR A 287 5.89 11.28 5.99
N TRP A 288 4.88 11.38 6.85
CA TRP A 288 3.56 10.76 6.59
C TRP A 288 2.56 11.81 6.10
N HIS A 289 2.02 11.58 4.90
CA HIS A 289 0.86 12.31 4.38
C HIS A 289 -0.39 11.44 4.59
N ALA A 290 -0.69 11.15 5.87
CA ALA A 290 -1.88 10.42 6.28
C ALA A 290 -2.98 11.41 6.64
N ARG A 291 -4.14 11.31 6.00
CA ARG A 291 -5.25 12.26 6.14
C ARG A 291 -6.54 11.52 6.45
N GLY A 292 -7.34 12.05 7.38
CA GLY A 292 -8.60 11.47 7.81
C GLY A 292 -9.60 11.18 6.68
N TYR A 293 -9.49 11.90 5.56
CA TYR A 293 -10.32 11.65 4.37
C TYR A 293 -9.87 10.44 3.53
N GLY A 294 -8.98 9.60 4.05
CA GLY A 294 -8.59 8.33 3.44
C GLY A 294 -7.38 8.37 2.51
N LEU A 295 -6.58 9.45 2.51
CA LEU A 295 -5.25 9.44 1.92
C LEU A 295 -4.25 8.84 2.90
N PHE A 296 -3.57 7.79 2.48
CA PHE A 296 -2.53 7.11 3.24
C PHE A 296 -1.25 7.06 2.41
N ALA A 297 -0.32 7.98 2.66
CA ALA A 297 0.89 8.13 1.86
C ALA A 297 2.15 8.31 2.71
N ALA A 298 3.26 7.77 2.19
CA ALA A 298 4.63 7.96 2.68
C ALA A 298 5.38 8.87 1.71
N ASN A 299 5.90 9.99 2.20
CA ASN A 299 6.56 11.01 1.39
C ASN A 299 7.96 11.37 1.93
N PRO A 300 9.01 10.70 1.49
CA PRO A 300 10.38 11.00 1.89
C PRO A 300 10.95 12.29 1.24
N LEU A 301 10.25 12.84 0.24
CA LEU A 301 10.70 13.98 -0.57
C LEU A 301 9.88 15.27 -0.26
N GLY A 302 9.35 15.38 0.95
CA GLY A 302 8.54 16.52 1.39
C GLY A 302 9.14 17.31 2.54
N ALA A 303 10.45 17.22 2.78
CA ALA A 303 11.10 17.73 3.99
C ALA A 303 10.77 19.19 4.27
N LYS A 304 10.90 20.09 3.29
CA LYS A 304 10.65 21.53 3.48
C LYS A 304 9.19 21.82 3.90
N VAL A 305 8.24 21.12 3.31
CA VAL A 305 6.82 21.36 3.60
C VAL A 305 6.45 20.83 4.98
N PHE A 306 6.81 19.60 5.30
CA PHE A 306 6.41 18.96 6.54
C PHE A 306 7.18 19.50 7.77
N SER A 307 8.39 19.99 7.56
CA SER A 307 9.19 20.63 8.62
C SER A 307 8.89 22.14 8.83
N ASN A 308 7.92 22.71 8.08
CA ASN A 308 7.66 24.13 8.02
C ASN A 308 8.93 24.96 7.66
N GLY A 309 9.69 24.48 6.67
CA GLY A 309 10.88 25.14 6.15
C GLY A 309 12.16 24.93 6.95
N LYS A 310 12.14 24.12 8.01
CA LYS A 310 13.34 23.85 8.84
C LYS A 310 14.32 22.90 8.17
N GLU A 311 13.83 21.99 7.34
CA GLU A 311 14.60 21.04 6.57
C GLU A 311 14.30 21.23 5.09
N GLU A 312 15.28 21.00 4.23
CA GLU A 312 15.12 21.03 2.78
C GLU A 312 15.97 19.93 2.15
N LEU A 313 15.38 19.13 1.27
CA LEU A 313 16.08 18.05 0.58
C LEU A 313 16.30 18.38 -0.91
N ASN A 314 15.24 18.78 -1.63
CA ASN A 314 15.27 19.04 -3.08
C ASN A 314 16.11 17.99 -3.82
N PHE A 315 15.72 16.73 -3.67
CA PHE A 315 16.51 15.58 -4.10
C PHE A 315 16.81 15.62 -5.60
N ARG A 316 18.09 15.39 -5.99
CA ARG A 316 18.54 15.55 -7.37
C ARG A 316 19.26 14.30 -7.89
N LEU A 317 18.96 13.95 -9.13
CA LEU A 317 19.68 12.97 -9.93
C LEU A 317 20.38 13.69 -11.08
N GLY A 318 21.69 13.49 -11.23
CA GLY A 318 22.43 13.86 -12.44
C GLY A 318 22.05 12.97 -13.64
N PRO A 319 22.43 13.35 -14.86
CA PRO A 319 22.15 12.54 -16.06
C PRO A 319 22.69 11.11 -15.90
N GLY A 320 21.85 10.11 -16.15
CA GLY A 320 22.16 8.68 -15.99
C GLY A 320 22.23 8.18 -14.54
N GLN A 321 22.11 9.05 -13.55
CA GLN A 321 22.07 8.62 -12.15
C GLN A 321 20.72 8.01 -11.78
N SER A 322 20.76 7.08 -10.83
CA SER A 322 19.59 6.35 -10.37
C SER A 322 19.45 6.40 -8.84
N THR A 323 18.23 6.25 -8.36
CA THR A 323 17.91 5.98 -6.96
C THR A 323 16.86 4.88 -6.86
N THR A 324 16.86 4.12 -5.76
CA THR A 324 15.89 3.04 -5.54
C THR A 324 15.12 3.27 -4.27
N PHE A 325 13.80 3.33 -4.40
CA PHE A 325 12.86 3.35 -3.28
C PHE A 325 12.28 1.96 -3.02
N ARG A 326 12.11 1.61 -1.76
CA ARG A 326 11.60 0.33 -1.27
C ARG A 326 10.50 0.59 -0.28
N HIS A 327 9.32 0.03 -0.52
CA HIS A 327 8.19 0.13 0.39
C HIS A 327 7.50 -1.22 0.49
N ARG A 328 6.94 -1.50 1.67
CA ARG A 328 6.08 -2.66 1.89
C ARG A 328 4.70 -2.20 2.31
N VAL A 329 3.68 -2.75 1.65
CA VAL A 329 2.28 -2.62 2.05
C VAL A 329 1.84 -3.94 2.66
N LEU A 330 1.28 -3.88 3.85
CA LEU A 330 0.63 -5.01 4.53
C LEU A 330 -0.88 -4.79 4.51
N ILE A 331 -1.63 -5.85 4.21
CA ILE A 331 -3.08 -5.90 4.32
C ILE A 331 -3.41 -7.14 5.14
N LEU A 332 -3.80 -6.92 6.38
CA LEU A 332 -4.06 -7.99 7.34
C LEU A 332 -5.57 -8.07 7.62
N SER A 333 -6.14 -9.26 7.52
CA SER A 333 -7.47 -9.54 8.04
C SER A 333 -7.38 -9.62 9.57
N GLY A 334 -8.19 -8.82 10.27
CA GLY A 334 -8.12 -8.65 11.72
C GLY A 334 -7.42 -7.36 12.15
N THR A 335 -7.47 -7.10 13.46
CA THR A 335 -6.80 -5.96 14.09
C THR A 335 -5.40 -6.38 14.53
N ALA A 336 -4.38 -5.85 13.86
CA ALA A 336 -3.00 -6.12 14.24
C ALA A 336 -2.52 -5.18 15.36
N SER A 337 -1.63 -5.68 16.19
CA SER A 337 -0.91 -4.87 17.17
C SER A 337 0.28 -4.15 16.53
N PRO A 338 0.75 -3.02 17.11
CA PRO A 338 1.99 -2.37 16.68
C PRO A 338 3.20 -3.31 16.67
N GLN A 339 3.27 -4.28 17.59
CA GLN A 339 4.36 -5.26 17.66
C GLN A 339 4.36 -6.21 16.45
N GLN A 340 3.19 -6.59 15.93
CA GLN A 340 3.10 -7.41 14.72
C GLN A 340 3.60 -6.64 13.49
N ILE A 341 3.28 -5.32 13.40
CA ILE A 341 3.79 -4.46 12.32
C ILE A 341 5.31 -4.30 12.45
N GLU A 342 5.81 -4.08 13.67
CA GLU A 342 7.26 -3.98 13.91
C GLU A 342 7.99 -5.27 13.53
N THR A 343 7.43 -6.45 13.83
CA THR A 343 8.01 -7.74 13.40
C THR A 343 8.08 -7.82 11.86
N SER A 344 7.02 -7.41 11.16
CA SER A 344 6.99 -7.36 9.70
C SER A 344 7.97 -6.33 9.12
N TYR A 345 8.18 -5.22 9.84
CA TYR A 345 9.19 -4.22 9.49
C TYR A 345 10.61 -4.79 9.60
N GLN A 346 10.92 -5.46 10.70
CA GLN A 346 12.24 -6.08 10.90
C GLN A 346 12.53 -7.15 9.83
N ASP A 347 11.51 -7.90 9.37
CA ASP A 347 11.64 -8.83 8.24
C ASP A 347 11.90 -8.10 6.91
N PHE A 348 11.27 -6.94 6.70
CA PHE A 348 11.39 -6.17 5.47
C PHE A 348 12.76 -5.53 5.27
N VAL A 349 13.43 -5.12 6.34
CA VAL A 349 14.69 -4.36 6.28
C VAL A 349 15.96 -5.24 6.31
N ARG A 350 15.81 -6.55 6.54
CA ARG A 350 16.89 -7.55 6.45
C ARG A 350 17.35 -7.73 5.01
#